data_c362e934f951c01d80f6429edf3481db
#
_entry.id   c362e934f951c01d80f6429edf3481db
#
_cell.length_a   1.000
_cell.length_b   1.000
_cell.length_c   1.000
_cell.angle_alpha   90.00
_cell.angle_beta   90.00
_cell.angle_gamma   90.00
#
_symmetry.space_group_name_H-M   'P 1'
#
loop_
_entity.id
_entity.type
_entity.pdbx_description
1 polymer ?
#
loop_
_entity_poly.entity_id
_entity_poly.type
_entity_poly.pdbx_seq_one_letter_code
_entity_poly.pdbx_strand_id
1 'polypeptide(L)'
;MTQVAGRAGRSEKQGKVIIQTYNPNHNTIQQVTNNDYLGMYNEQLYDRQIYKYPPYFRIIKLTLKQRDFDKLKEGSMWLYQVMSQNLNMPVLGPEEPAISRIRNEYIRTIIIKIPQNVSIGNTKKTIQKMLNSFEAVAQYRAIKVTLNVDFY
;
A
#
# COMPACT_ATOMS: atom_id res chain seq x y z
N MET A 1 16.56 3.71 13.43
CA MET A 1 17.86 4.38 13.64
C MET A 1 17.95 5.01 15.05
N THR A 2 17.07 5.91 15.44
CA THR A 2 17.10 6.59 16.76
C THR A 2 17.10 5.64 17.96
N GLN A 3 16.34 4.55 17.95
CA GLN A 3 16.34 3.53 19.01
C GLN A 3 17.68 2.79 19.16
N VAL A 4 18.39 2.59 18.05
CA VAL A 4 19.73 1.96 18.09
C VAL A 4 20.77 2.96 18.58
N ALA A 5 20.68 4.21 18.12
CA ALA A 5 21.53 5.31 18.56
C ALA A 5 21.41 5.58 20.08
N GLY A 6 20.21 5.49 20.65
CA GLY A 6 19.96 5.69 22.08
C GLY A 6 20.56 4.59 23.00
N ARG A 7 21.15 3.54 22.43
CA ARG A 7 21.89 2.51 23.19
C ARG A 7 23.40 2.78 23.26
N ALA A 8 23.93 3.67 22.43
CA ALA A 8 25.31 4.08 22.49
C ALA A 8 25.47 5.11 23.62
N GLY A 9 26.45 4.93 24.49
CA GLY A 9 26.79 5.90 25.54
C GLY A 9 26.01 5.77 26.86
N ARG A 10 25.63 4.56 27.26
CA ARG A 10 25.01 4.29 28.58
C ARG A 10 25.98 4.28 29.76
N SER A 11 27.29 4.38 29.52
CA SER A 11 28.31 4.55 30.53
C SER A 11 28.89 5.98 30.51
N GLU A 12 29.78 6.32 31.38
CA GLU A 12 30.39 7.67 31.51
C GLU A 12 31.05 8.21 30.24
N LYS A 13 31.22 7.37 29.19
CA LYS A 13 31.77 7.78 27.89
C LYS A 13 30.63 8.05 26.88
N GLN A 14 30.68 9.21 26.25
CA GLN A 14 29.76 9.55 25.18
C GLN A 14 29.92 8.57 24.00
N GLY A 15 28.85 7.89 23.65
CA GLY A 15 28.84 6.94 22.53
C GLY A 15 28.78 7.67 21.19
N LYS A 16 29.50 7.13 20.19
CA LYS A 16 29.46 7.61 18.82
C LYS A 16 28.70 6.63 17.93
N VAL A 17 27.74 7.14 17.16
CA VAL A 17 26.97 6.36 16.19
C VAL A 17 27.33 6.83 14.78
N ILE A 18 27.60 5.90 13.88
CA ILE A 18 27.93 6.18 12.49
C ILE A 18 26.81 5.58 11.62
N ILE A 19 26.20 6.38 10.75
CA ILE A 19 25.22 5.96 9.76
C ILE A 19 25.92 5.90 8.42
N GLN A 20 26.02 4.70 7.84
CA GLN A 20 26.56 4.51 6.49
C GLN A 20 25.41 4.54 5.48
N THR A 21 25.51 5.40 4.45
CA THR A 21 24.49 5.57 3.43
C THR A 21 25.10 6.07 2.12
N TYR A 22 24.46 5.76 0.98
CA TYR A 22 24.83 6.30 -0.33
C TYR A 22 24.37 7.76 -0.52
N ASN A 23 23.36 8.21 0.24
CA ASN A 23 22.85 9.57 0.19
C ASN A 23 22.83 10.20 1.59
N PRO A 24 23.97 10.75 2.06
CA PRO A 24 24.04 11.37 3.38
C PRO A 24 23.17 12.64 3.51
N ASN A 25 22.86 13.29 2.40
CA ASN A 25 22.03 14.49 2.35
C ASN A 25 20.52 14.20 2.28
N HIS A 26 20.12 12.93 2.33
CA HIS A 26 18.70 12.57 2.36
C HIS A 26 18.03 13.19 3.59
N ASN A 27 16.88 13.85 3.38
CA ASN A 27 16.18 14.65 4.40
C ASN A 27 15.96 13.86 5.70
N THR A 28 15.48 12.63 5.60
CA THR A 28 15.28 11.72 6.76
C THR A 28 16.57 11.45 7.53
N ILE A 29 17.72 11.34 6.84
CA ILE A 29 19.02 11.12 7.51
C ILE A 29 19.41 12.37 8.29
N GLN A 30 19.28 13.54 7.69
CA GLN A 30 19.54 14.82 8.34
C GLN A 30 18.63 15.05 9.56
N GLN A 31 17.34 14.75 9.43
CA GLN A 31 16.39 14.85 10.55
C GLN A 31 16.74 13.89 11.69
N VAL A 32 17.15 12.65 11.39
CA VAL A 32 17.59 11.68 12.40
C VAL A 32 18.87 12.13 13.10
N THR A 33 19.87 12.65 12.36
CA THR A 33 21.14 13.11 12.93
C THR A 33 20.97 14.35 13.80
N ASN A 34 20.02 15.23 13.44
CA ASN A 34 19.70 16.46 14.19
C ASN A 34 18.66 16.24 15.30
N ASN A 35 18.18 14.99 15.49
CA ASN A 35 17.07 14.66 16.40
C ASN A 35 15.79 15.47 16.14
N ASP A 36 15.57 15.88 14.90
CA ASP A 36 14.37 16.63 14.48
C ASP A 36 13.19 15.71 14.23
N TYR A 37 12.63 15.17 15.33
CA TYR A 37 11.47 14.29 15.26
C TYR A 37 10.22 15.02 14.74
N LEU A 38 10.01 16.27 15.19
CA LEU A 38 8.82 17.04 14.82
C LEU A 38 8.83 17.42 13.34
N GLY A 39 9.98 17.84 12.80
CA GLY A 39 10.13 18.10 11.37
C GLY A 39 9.85 16.86 10.54
N MET A 40 10.44 15.72 10.91
CA MET A 40 10.20 14.43 10.25
C MET A 40 8.73 14.02 10.31
N TYR A 41 8.09 14.16 11.47
CA TYR A 41 6.68 13.80 11.67
C TYR A 41 5.76 14.65 10.78
N ASN A 42 5.95 15.98 10.78
CA ASN A 42 5.13 16.91 10.00
C ASN A 42 5.30 16.67 8.49
N GLU A 43 6.53 16.48 8.02
CA GLU A 43 6.82 16.16 6.62
C GLU A 43 6.15 14.85 6.19
N GLN A 44 6.29 13.79 7.01
CA GLN A 44 5.64 12.51 6.74
C GLN A 44 4.10 12.61 6.74
N LEU A 45 3.51 13.41 7.63
CA LEU A 45 2.06 13.64 7.61
C LEU A 45 1.61 14.39 6.36
N TYR A 46 2.37 15.41 5.97
CA TYR A 46 2.10 16.18 4.75
C TYR A 46 2.13 15.29 3.50
N ASP A 47 3.18 14.49 3.34
CA ASP A 47 3.29 13.53 2.24
C ASP A 47 2.12 12.54 2.23
N ARG A 48 1.77 11.99 3.40
CA ARG A 48 0.63 11.05 3.53
C ARG A 48 -0.69 11.69 3.14
N GLN A 49 -0.88 12.96 3.42
CA GLN A 49 -2.07 13.70 3.01
C GLN A 49 -2.11 13.88 1.48
N ILE A 50 -1.02 14.34 0.88
CA ILE A 50 -0.91 14.55 -0.58
C ILE A 50 -1.13 13.24 -1.33
N TYR A 51 -0.42 12.19 -0.92
CA TYR A 51 -0.47 10.89 -1.58
C TYR A 51 -1.65 10.03 -1.15
N LYS A 52 -2.57 10.56 -0.32
CA LYS A 52 -3.78 9.87 0.13
C LYS A 52 -3.47 8.54 0.85
N TYR A 53 -2.62 8.62 1.88
CA TYR A 53 -2.25 7.50 2.74
C TYR A 53 -2.81 7.66 4.16
N PRO A 54 -2.84 6.60 4.97
CA PRO A 54 -3.18 6.70 6.39
C PRO A 54 -2.28 7.69 7.15
N PRO A 55 -2.81 8.46 8.09
CA PRO A 55 -4.14 8.33 8.71
C PRO A 55 -5.29 8.99 7.94
N TYR A 56 -5.04 9.78 6.91
CA TYR A 56 -6.06 10.56 6.18
C TYR A 56 -6.97 9.72 5.28
N PHE A 57 -6.48 8.57 4.83
CA PHE A 57 -7.23 7.61 4.01
C PHE A 57 -7.07 6.22 4.58
N ARG A 58 -8.05 5.37 4.35
CA ARG A 58 -7.90 3.93 4.52
C ARG A 58 -7.61 3.27 3.19
N ILE A 59 -6.88 2.17 3.22
CA ILE A 59 -6.43 1.49 2.00
C ILE A 59 -6.96 0.06 1.99
N ILE A 60 -7.59 -0.32 0.87
CA ILE A 60 -7.90 -1.71 0.58
C ILE A 60 -7.05 -2.13 -0.62
N LYS A 61 -6.26 -3.19 -0.44
CA LYS A 61 -5.49 -3.83 -1.51
C LYS A 61 -6.16 -5.12 -1.93
N LEU A 62 -6.50 -5.21 -3.19
CA LEU A 62 -6.90 -6.46 -3.82
C LEU A 62 -5.67 -7.08 -4.48
N THR A 63 -5.45 -8.35 -4.18
CA THR A 63 -4.41 -9.16 -4.82
C THR A 63 -5.09 -10.24 -5.63
N LEU A 64 -4.90 -10.19 -6.96
CA LEU A 64 -5.43 -11.16 -7.91
C LEU A 64 -4.31 -12.13 -8.30
N LYS A 65 -4.63 -13.43 -8.35
CA LYS A 65 -3.67 -14.49 -8.69
C LYS A 65 -4.26 -15.47 -9.70
N GLN A 66 -3.48 -15.82 -10.72
CA GLN A 66 -3.84 -16.80 -11.72
C GLN A 66 -2.58 -17.37 -12.38
N ARG A 67 -2.64 -18.64 -12.87
CA ARG A 67 -1.54 -19.28 -13.59
C ARG A 67 -1.42 -18.76 -15.04
N ASP A 68 -2.53 -18.41 -15.65
CA ASP A 68 -2.63 -17.86 -16.98
C ASP A 68 -2.55 -16.33 -16.90
N PHE A 69 -1.48 -15.76 -17.47
CA PHE A 69 -1.22 -14.33 -17.42
C PHE A 69 -2.25 -13.52 -18.20
N ASP A 70 -2.66 -14.00 -19.37
CA ASP A 70 -3.60 -13.24 -20.22
C ASP A 70 -4.98 -13.16 -19.56
N LYS A 71 -5.46 -14.27 -18.98
CA LYS A 71 -6.70 -14.26 -18.19
C LYS A 71 -6.61 -13.36 -16.97
N LEU A 72 -5.46 -13.36 -16.27
CA LEU A 72 -5.25 -12.47 -15.14
C LEU A 72 -5.26 -11.00 -15.56
N LYS A 73 -4.60 -10.68 -16.67
CA LYS A 73 -4.55 -9.32 -17.24
C LYS A 73 -5.94 -8.82 -17.59
N GLU A 74 -6.70 -9.62 -18.33
CA GLU A 74 -8.06 -9.30 -18.75
C GLU A 74 -8.99 -9.14 -17.54
N GLY A 75 -9.04 -10.14 -16.65
CA GLY A 75 -9.91 -10.11 -15.47
C GLY A 75 -9.57 -8.98 -14.51
N SER A 76 -8.27 -8.70 -14.29
CA SER A 76 -7.86 -7.59 -13.43
C SER A 76 -8.24 -6.22 -14.02
N MET A 77 -8.17 -6.07 -15.35
CA MET A 77 -8.59 -4.84 -16.03
C MET A 77 -10.11 -4.67 -15.95
N TRP A 78 -10.87 -5.73 -16.17
CA TRP A 78 -12.32 -5.70 -16.03
C TRP A 78 -12.75 -5.27 -14.62
N LEU A 79 -12.15 -5.90 -13.60
CA LEU A 79 -12.45 -5.58 -12.19
C LEU A 79 -12.09 -4.13 -11.85
N TYR A 80 -10.94 -3.65 -12.33
CA TYR A 80 -10.52 -2.25 -12.18
C TYR A 80 -11.54 -1.29 -12.80
N GLN A 81 -11.97 -1.55 -14.03
CA GLN A 81 -12.96 -0.70 -14.72
C GLN A 81 -14.27 -0.63 -13.96
N VAL A 82 -14.80 -1.79 -13.52
CA VAL A 82 -16.03 -1.85 -12.72
C VAL A 82 -15.88 -1.07 -11.42
N MET A 83 -14.75 -1.22 -10.71
CA MET A 83 -14.49 -0.49 -9.47
C MET A 83 -14.34 1.02 -9.70
N SER A 84 -13.59 1.42 -10.73
CA SER A 84 -13.37 2.84 -11.04
C SER A 84 -14.66 3.57 -11.45
N GLN A 85 -15.57 2.88 -12.10
CA GLN A 85 -16.85 3.46 -12.53
C GLN A 85 -17.89 3.54 -11.41
N ASN A 86 -17.84 2.62 -10.44
CA ASN A 86 -18.87 2.50 -9.40
C ASN A 86 -18.45 3.02 -8.02
N LEU A 87 -17.13 3.24 -7.80
CA LEU A 87 -16.61 3.81 -6.58
C LEU A 87 -16.21 5.27 -6.82
N ASN A 88 -16.85 6.19 -6.11
CA ASN A 88 -16.51 7.62 -6.16
C ASN A 88 -15.28 7.93 -5.28
N MET A 89 -14.18 7.21 -5.51
CA MET A 89 -12.93 7.33 -4.77
C MET A 89 -11.75 6.82 -5.62
N PRO A 90 -10.50 7.18 -5.28
CA PRO A 90 -9.33 6.74 -6.06
C PRO A 90 -9.17 5.21 -6.06
N VAL A 91 -9.16 4.65 -7.27
CA VAL A 91 -8.81 3.25 -7.55
C VAL A 91 -7.55 3.25 -8.40
N LEU A 92 -6.50 2.58 -7.97
CA LEU A 92 -5.19 2.54 -8.62
C LEU A 92 -4.88 1.12 -9.09
N GLY A 93 -4.18 1.00 -10.19
CA GLY A 93 -3.81 -0.28 -10.81
C GLY A 93 -4.62 -0.55 -12.07
N PRO A 94 -4.74 -1.82 -12.52
CA PRO A 94 -4.05 -2.98 -11.96
C PRO A 94 -2.55 -2.97 -12.26
N GLU A 95 -1.72 -3.20 -11.25
CA GLU A 95 -0.26 -3.17 -11.34
C GLU A 95 0.34 -4.56 -11.08
N GLU A 96 1.51 -4.79 -11.63
CA GLU A 96 2.34 -5.94 -11.28
C GLU A 96 3.24 -5.55 -10.12
N PRO A 97 3.17 -6.27 -8.97
CA PRO A 97 4.07 -6.00 -7.86
C PRO A 97 5.51 -6.40 -8.19
N ALA A 98 6.49 -5.91 -7.41
CA ALA A 98 7.91 -6.24 -7.59
C ALA A 98 8.17 -7.76 -7.66
N ILE A 99 7.38 -8.55 -6.91
CA ILE A 99 7.31 -10.00 -7.05
C ILE A 99 6.00 -10.33 -7.77
N SER A 100 6.06 -10.41 -9.10
CA SER A 100 4.89 -10.60 -9.95
C SER A 100 4.49 -12.07 -10.16
N ARG A 101 5.30 -13.03 -9.66
CA ARG A 101 5.04 -14.48 -9.80
C ARG A 101 5.47 -15.23 -8.54
N ILE A 102 4.55 -15.98 -7.93
CA ILE A 102 4.81 -16.84 -6.77
C ILE A 102 4.15 -18.20 -7.00
N ARG A 103 4.89 -19.30 -6.79
CA ARG A 103 4.37 -20.68 -6.91
C ARG A 103 3.63 -20.94 -8.23
N ASN A 104 4.19 -20.46 -9.32
CA ASN A 104 3.62 -20.59 -10.67
C ASN A 104 2.27 -19.85 -10.89
N GLU A 105 1.91 -18.90 -10.02
CA GLU A 105 0.79 -17.99 -10.19
C GLU A 105 1.31 -16.56 -10.42
N TYR A 106 0.81 -15.91 -11.45
CA TYR A 106 1.03 -14.47 -11.68
C TYR A 106 0.19 -13.65 -10.71
N ILE A 107 0.65 -12.46 -10.38
CA ILE A 107 0.04 -11.58 -9.38
C ILE A 107 -0.19 -10.20 -9.99
N ARG A 108 -1.38 -9.67 -9.81
CA ARG A 108 -1.69 -8.26 -10.05
C ARG A 108 -2.40 -7.64 -8.85
N THR A 109 -2.25 -6.34 -8.65
CA THR A 109 -2.80 -5.64 -7.50
C THR A 109 -3.63 -4.44 -7.93
N ILE A 110 -4.74 -4.23 -7.22
CA ILE A 110 -5.58 -3.02 -7.30
C ILE A 110 -5.64 -2.42 -5.90
N ILE A 111 -5.48 -1.10 -5.81
CA ILE A 111 -5.51 -0.36 -4.54
C ILE A 111 -6.67 0.62 -4.56
N ILE A 112 -7.51 0.58 -3.53
CA ILE A 112 -8.61 1.49 -3.31
C ILE A 112 -8.27 2.38 -2.11
N LYS A 113 -8.30 3.71 -2.30
CA LYS A 113 -8.04 4.69 -1.24
C LYS A 113 -9.35 5.32 -0.79
N ILE A 114 -9.78 5.02 0.43
CA ILE A 114 -11.07 5.41 1.00
C ILE A 114 -10.88 6.64 1.88
N PRO A 115 -11.48 7.79 1.55
CA PRO A 115 -11.44 8.98 2.40
C PRO A 115 -12.09 8.72 3.76
N GLN A 116 -11.65 9.42 4.81
CA GLN A 116 -12.18 9.25 6.18
C GLN A 116 -13.68 9.56 6.31
N ASN A 117 -14.21 10.48 5.48
CA ASN A 117 -15.61 10.87 5.47
C ASN A 117 -16.54 9.85 4.80
N VAL A 118 -15.99 8.76 4.22
CA VAL A 118 -16.76 7.70 3.56
C VAL A 118 -16.95 6.51 4.49
N SER A 119 -18.17 5.98 4.56
CA SER A 119 -18.48 4.79 5.35
C SER A 119 -17.79 3.54 4.81
N ILE A 120 -16.88 2.99 5.60
CA ILE A 120 -16.14 1.77 5.25
C ILE A 120 -17.09 0.57 5.11
N GLY A 121 -18.10 0.48 5.96
CA GLY A 121 -19.08 -0.61 5.91
C GLY A 121 -19.83 -0.65 4.58
N ASN A 122 -20.28 0.52 4.11
CA ASN A 122 -20.95 0.62 2.82
C ASN A 122 -20.00 0.35 1.65
N THR A 123 -18.78 0.88 1.72
CA THR A 123 -17.74 0.62 0.69
C THR A 123 -17.43 -0.87 0.60
N LYS A 124 -17.24 -1.56 1.73
CA LYS A 124 -17.01 -3.02 1.73
C LYS A 124 -18.17 -3.79 1.11
N LYS A 125 -19.42 -3.44 1.43
CA LYS A 125 -20.61 -4.05 0.82
C LYS A 125 -20.65 -3.85 -0.69
N THR A 126 -20.30 -2.66 -1.17
CA THR A 126 -20.24 -2.34 -2.60
C THR A 126 -19.14 -3.14 -3.29
N ILE A 127 -17.93 -3.18 -2.71
CA ILE A 127 -16.81 -4.00 -3.22
C ILE A 127 -17.22 -5.48 -3.28
N GLN A 128 -17.88 -6.01 -2.24
CA GLN A 128 -18.33 -7.40 -2.22
C GLN A 128 -19.32 -7.72 -3.35
N LYS A 129 -20.26 -6.81 -3.65
CA LYS A 129 -21.18 -6.97 -4.78
C LYS A 129 -20.42 -7.06 -6.11
N MET A 130 -19.40 -6.21 -6.29
CA MET A 130 -18.57 -6.23 -7.50
C MET A 130 -17.77 -7.53 -7.61
N LEU A 131 -17.23 -8.01 -6.51
CA LEU A 131 -16.51 -9.30 -6.47
C LEU A 131 -17.44 -10.47 -6.79
N ASN A 132 -18.66 -10.47 -6.26
CA ASN A 132 -19.65 -11.50 -6.60
C ASN A 132 -19.99 -11.47 -8.10
N SER A 133 -20.11 -10.28 -8.69
CA SER A 133 -20.33 -10.14 -10.13
C SER A 133 -19.11 -10.64 -10.94
N PHE A 134 -17.90 -10.38 -10.47
CA PHE A 134 -16.66 -10.85 -11.07
C PHE A 134 -16.57 -12.39 -11.06
N GLU A 135 -16.88 -13.02 -9.94
CA GLU A 135 -16.88 -14.48 -9.78
C GLU A 135 -18.00 -15.17 -10.59
N ALA A 136 -19.10 -14.46 -10.87
CA ALA A 136 -20.19 -14.97 -11.71
C ALA A 136 -19.78 -15.08 -13.19
N VAL A 137 -18.78 -14.33 -13.64
CA VAL A 137 -18.24 -14.42 -15.00
C VAL A 137 -17.41 -15.69 -15.13
N ALA A 138 -17.84 -16.64 -15.94
CA ALA A 138 -17.26 -17.97 -16.03
C ALA A 138 -15.74 -17.96 -16.32
N GLN A 139 -15.28 -17.06 -17.17
CA GLN A 139 -13.86 -16.91 -17.53
C GLN A 139 -12.98 -16.39 -16.40
N TYR A 140 -13.55 -15.69 -15.39
CA TYR A 140 -12.80 -15.08 -14.28
C TYR A 140 -12.89 -15.86 -12.99
N ARG A 141 -13.81 -16.83 -12.88
CA ARG A 141 -14.04 -17.64 -11.68
C ARG A 141 -12.77 -18.31 -11.13
N ALA A 142 -11.80 -18.62 -11.99
CA ALA A 142 -10.54 -19.25 -11.59
C ALA A 142 -9.48 -18.24 -11.08
N ILE A 143 -9.77 -16.94 -11.14
CA ILE A 143 -8.88 -15.89 -10.61
C ILE A 143 -9.13 -15.78 -9.10
N LYS A 144 -8.12 -16.06 -8.30
CA LYS A 144 -8.19 -15.91 -6.84
C LYS A 144 -8.04 -14.44 -6.48
N VAL A 145 -9.01 -13.89 -5.75
CA VAL A 145 -8.96 -12.52 -5.24
C VAL A 145 -8.83 -12.53 -3.71
N THR A 146 -7.85 -11.82 -3.18
CA THR A 146 -7.64 -11.65 -1.74
C THR A 146 -7.67 -10.16 -1.40
N LEU A 147 -8.39 -9.80 -0.33
CA LEU A 147 -8.48 -8.43 0.16
C LEU A 147 -7.65 -8.27 1.43
N ASN A 148 -6.81 -7.24 1.46
CA ASN A 148 -6.09 -6.79 2.65
C ASN A 148 -6.50 -5.35 2.94
N VAL A 149 -6.92 -5.10 4.18
CA VAL A 149 -7.30 -3.77 4.65
C VAL A 149 -6.17 -3.22 5.49
N ASP A 150 -5.80 -1.95 5.23
CA ASP A 150 -4.75 -1.23 5.97
C ASP A 150 -3.43 -2.05 6.07
N PHE A 151 -2.96 -2.53 4.93
CA PHE A 151 -1.69 -3.25 4.82
C PHE A 151 -0.53 -2.23 4.74
N TYR A 152 0.32 -2.19 5.74
CA TYR A 152 1.60 -1.45 5.77
C TYR A 152 2.46 -1.94 6.92
#